data_61d02544883e751f9b65ffa5a9d1a4bd
#
_entry.id   61d02544883e751f9b65ffa5a9d1a4bd
#
_cell.length_a   1.000
_cell.length_b   1.000
_cell.length_c   1.000
_cell.angle_alpha   90.00
_cell.angle_beta   90.00
_cell.angle_gamma   90.00
#
_symmetry.space_group_name_H-M   'P 1'
#
loop_
_entity.id
_entity.type
_entity.pdbx_description
1 polymer ?
#
loop_
_entity_poly.entity_id
_entity_poly.type
_entity_poly.pdbx_seq_one_letter_code
_entity_poly.pdbx_strand_id
1 'polypeptide(L)'
;MSDKNGATNRGEVVSSKWGVWFRKSIIFCLMYVVLSFFFGGIVGVPAGKLLLHHQVPDLGVFLIAAVYFYLMVTVFVSFGSYVSRDTGAYPRIILLSIIPLLGFALYYWGLGMQLSDGDARELWSSSWMWYSLNQYWANPVLKVLSAYGAGMTAVTLVVALVPSISIMLGVVLQGRIMVGVKNRTRMLVWGAFPVLGVLALLISMVVPKGSYTVHQYPRIDGATAAIPFAEKLKSELTGVNQLRAADDTRFNTTHEAYLNLIEGRADLIFVAGPSEDEISTATKNGIELELHPVGKDAFIFLVNQKNPVNGLSSEQIQDIYGGFIMNWSEVGGKNEPILALQRDANSGSQTFMEQGVMADAVLSEVPKEQKVSLMGGLIDRVAAYNNEENAIGYSFHYYASEMYHQEEVKFLTVDGVMPNRDTIHSGAYPYTAELYAVTRSNLPQDHAARKIVKWLQGEEGQRIVEEGGFIAAGGS
;
A
#
# COMPACT_ATOMS: atom_id res chain seq x y z
N MET A 1 48.74 -24.01 52.59
CA MET A 1 48.09 -22.69 52.56
C MET A 1 48.40 -21.99 51.26
N SER A 2 47.66 -22.33 50.19
CA SER A 2 47.74 -21.65 48.91
C SER A 2 46.53 -22.14 48.13
N ASP A 3 45.66 -21.26 47.75
CA ASP A 3 44.59 -21.41 46.74
C ASP A 3 43.20 -20.84 47.13
N LYS A 4 43.13 -19.77 47.90
CA LYS A 4 41.90 -19.05 48.10
C LYS A 4 41.84 -17.66 47.43
N ASN A 5 42.95 -17.14 46.90
CA ASN A 5 42.99 -15.80 46.26
C ASN A 5 42.74 -15.75 44.78
N GLY A 6 42.62 -16.89 44.08
CA GLY A 6 42.35 -16.95 42.63
C GLY A 6 40.87 -16.86 42.23
N ALA A 7 39.96 -17.27 43.12
CA ALA A 7 38.54 -17.35 42.83
C ALA A 7 37.82 -15.99 43.05
N THR A 8 38.21 -15.22 44.05
CA THR A 8 37.61 -13.90 44.34
C THR A 8 37.93 -12.86 43.27
N ASN A 9 39.14 -12.89 42.71
CA ASN A 9 39.55 -11.91 41.69
C ASN A 9 38.90 -12.16 40.32
N ARG A 10 38.53 -13.40 40.00
CA ARG A 10 37.75 -13.70 38.77
C ARG A 10 36.28 -13.27 38.89
N GLY A 11 35.67 -13.42 40.07
CA GLY A 11 34.28 -13.02 40.32
C GLY A 11 34.09 -11.49 40.26
N GLU A 12 34.99 -10.71 40.87
CA GLU A 12 34.93 -9.24 40.82
C GLU A 12 35.20 -8.66 39.42
N VAL A 13 36.15 -9.22 38.68
CA VAL A 13 36.43 -8.81 37.29
C VAL A 13 35.29 -9.12 36.36
N VAL A 14 34.57 -10.22 36.57
CA VAL A 14 33.39 -10.59 35.79
C VAL A 14 32.21 -9.68 36.13
N SER A 15 31.96 -9.40 37.44
CA SER A 15 30.87 -8.52 37.86
C SER A 15 31.05 -7.07 37.36
N SER A 16 32.31 -6.56 37.37
CA SER A 16 32.61 -5.22 36.84
C SER A 16 32.38 -5.13 35.30
N LYS A 17 32.69 -6.18 34.54
CA LYS A 17 32.45 -6.25 33.11
C LYS A 17 30.93 -6.28 32.76
N TRP A 18 30.13 -6.99 33.54
CA TRP A 18 28.67 -7.01 33.40
C TRP A 18 28.05 -5.63 33.67
N GLY A 19 28.49 -4.90 34.67
CA GLY A 19 27.99 -3.56 34.99
C GLY A 19 28.33 -2.52 33.91
N VAL A 20 29.50 -2.60 33.30
CA VAL A 20 29.88 -1.75 32.16
C VAL A 20 29.04 -2.10 30.93
N TRP A 21 28.81 -3.38 30.73
CA TRP A 21 28.05 -3.89 29.63
C TRP A 21 26.56 -3.46 29.68
N PHE A 22 25.92 -3.60 30.84
CA PHE A 22 24.55 -3.19 31.08
C PHE A 22 24.34 -1.68 30.86
N ARG A 23 25.26 -0.85 31.35
CA ARG A 23 25.24 0.61 31.10
C ARG A 23 25.34 0.94 29.61
N LYS A 24 26.23 0.29 28.87
CA LYS A 24 26.36 0.51 27.41
C LYS A 24 25.10 0.06 26.64
N SER A 25 24.43 -0.98 27.11
CA SER A 25 23.14 -1.44 26.53
C SER A 25 22.03 -0.40 26.67
N ILE A 26 21.91 0.17 27.89
CA ILE A 26 20.91 1.23 28.15
C ILE A 26 21.21 2.47 27.29
N ILE A 27 22.48 2.91 27.28
CA ILE A 27 22.89 4.03 26.44
C ILE A 27 22.60 3.76 24.98
N PHE A 28 22.78 2.53 24.51
CA PHE A 28 22.46 2.11 23.16
C PHE A 28 20.96 2.24 22.86
N CYS A 29 20.11 1.68 23.70
CA CYS A 29 18.65 1.77 23.50
C CYS A 29 18.18 3.24 23.49
N LEU A 30 18.68 4.05 24.42
CA LEU A 30 18.36 5.46 24.48
C LEU A 30 18.83 6.22 23.22
N MET A 31 20.08 5.97 22.78
CA MET A 31 20.60 6.59 21.56
C MET A 31 19.83 6.13 20.30
N TYR A 32 19.44 4.86 20.20
CA TYR A 32 18.64 4.39 19.10
C TYR A 32 17.30 5.14 19.01
N VAL A 33 16.60 5.27 20.13
CA VAL A 33 15.35 6.01 20.20
C VAL A 33 15.57 7.47 19.81
N VAL A 34 16.55 8.14 20.41
CA VAL A 34 16.86 9.56 20.12
C VAL A 34 17.23 9.75 18.65
N LEU A 35 18.09 8.91 18.09
CA LEU A 35 18.48 8.98 16.67
C LEU A 35 17.30 8.68 15.75
N SER A 36 16.47 7.70 16.09
CA SER A 36 15.28 7.38 15.30
C SER A 36 14.32 8.58 15.22
N PHE A 37 14.04 9.21 16.37
CA PHE A 37 13.19 10.42 16.39
C PHE A 37 13.87 11.63 15.75
N PHE A 38 15.16 11.82 15.92
CA PHE A 38 15.91 12.91 15.29
C PHE A 38 15.86 12.78 13.77
N PHE A 39 16.23 11.64 13.22
CA PHE A 39 16.27 11.45 11.79
C PHE A 39 14.87 11.32 11.18
N GLY A 40 13.95 10.58 11.77
CA GLY A 40 12.59 10.48 11.26
C GLY A 40 11.81 11.78 11.35
N GLY A 41 11.94 12.52 12.48
CA GLY A 41 11.22 13.76 12.74
C GLY A 41 11.94 15.00 12.23
N ILE A 42 13.11 15.31 12.80
CA ILE A 42 13.79 16.59 12.54
C ILE A 42 14.39 16.64 11.12
N VAL A 43 14.86 15.53 10.60
CA VAL A 43 15.44 15.46 9.25
C VAL A 43 14.43 14.94 8.23
N GLY A 44 13.74 13.84 8.53
CA GLY A 44 12.88 13.14 7.59
C GLY A 44 11.59 13.88 7.25
N VAL A 45 10.94 14.53 8.23
CA VAL A 45 9.71 15.30 7.97
C VAL A 45 9.97 16.53 7.09
N PRO A 46 10.99 17.37 7.37
CA PRO A 46 11.35 18.48 6.47
C PRO A 46 11.80 17.99 5.08
N ALA A 47 12.58 16.91 5.01
CA ALA A 47 13.00 16.34 3.73
C ALA A 47 11.78 15.85 2.92
N GLY A 48 10.83 15.17 3.56
CA GLY A 48 9.58 14.75 2.93
C GLY A 48 8.76 15.94 2.43
N LYS A 49 8.62 17.01 3.24
CA LYS A 49 7.94 18.25 2.83
C LYS A 49 8.65 18.92 1.67
N LEU A 50 9.97 18.95 1.65
CA LEU A 50 10.76 19.50 0.54
C LEU A 50 10.47 18.74 -0.76
N LEU A 51 10.45 17.40 -0.70
CA LEU A 51 10.14 16.53 -1.84
C LEU A 51 8.71 16.75 -2.35
N LEU A 52 7.76 17.00 -1.47
CA LEU A 52 6.37 17.28 -1.82
C LEU A 52 6.17 18.71 -2.37
N HIS A 53 6.90 19.71 -1.86
CA HIS A 53 6.74 21.11 -2.24
C HIS A 53 7.45 21.50 -3.54
N HIS A 54 8.59 20.89 -3.83
CA HIS A 54 9.33 21.12 -5.06
C HIS A 54 8.95 20.05 -6.08
N GLN A 55 8.86 20.44 -7.35
CA GLN A 55 8.66 19.52 -8.47
C GLN A 55 9.96 18.70 -8.69
N VAL A 56 10.27 17.80 -7.75
CA VAL A 56 11.43 16.95 -7.84
C VAL A 56 11.04 15.73 -8.70
N PRO A 57 11.74 15.43 -9.80
CA PRO A 57 11.44 14.26 -10.62
C PRO A 57 11.67 12.96 -9.83
N ASP A 58 11.03 11.88 -10.23
CA ASP A 58 11.06 10.59 -9.53
C ASP A 58 12.48 10.09 -9.28
N LEU A 59 13.37 10.21 -10.25
CA LEU A 59 14.78 9.87 -10.06
C LEU A 59 15.43 10.66 -8.92
N GLY A 60 15.10 11.95 -8.80
CA GLY A 60 15.56 12.80 -7.70
C GLY A 60 15.03 12.33 -6.34
N VAL A 61 13.75 11.92 -6.28
CA VAL A 61 13.12 11.35 -5.07
C VAL A 61 13.87 10.10 -4.63
N PHE A 62 14.12 9.15 -5.54
CA PHE A 62 14.88 7.94 -5.23
C PHE A 62 16.31 8.21 -4.78
N LEU A 63 17.00 9.15 -5.43
CA LEU A 63 18.36 9.53 -5.03
C LEU A 63 18.39 10.14 -3.62
N ILE A 64 17.46 11.03 -3.29
CA ILE A 64 17.37 11.63 -1.95
C ILE A 64 17.05 10.56 -0.91
N ALA A 65 16.11 9.65 -1.19
CA ALA A 65 15.80 8.54 -0.31
C ALA A 65 17.01 7.59 -0.11
N ALA A 66 17.75 7.28 -1.18
CA ALA A 66 18.94 6.46 -1.11
C ALA A 66 20.07 7.11 -0.30
N VAL A 67 20.30 8.42 -0.48
CA VAL A 67 21.26 9.20 0.32
C VAL A 67 20.86 9.20 1.79
N TYR A 68 19.60 9.44 2.09
CA TYR A 68 19.08 9.39 3.45
C TYR A 68 19.28 8.00 4.07
N PHE A 69 18.90 6.94 3.36
CA PHE A 69 19.07 5.55 3.81
C PHE A 69 20.54 5.21 4.08
N TYR A 70 21.42 5.59 3.17
CA TYR A 70 22.87 5.40 3.34
C TYR A 70 23.41 6.13 4.56
N LEU A 71 22.96 7.39 4.82
CA LEU A 71 23.33 8.14 6.04
C LEU A 71 22.95 7.35 7.28
N MET A 72 21.74 6.81 7.33
CA MET A 72 21.27 6.03 8.46
C MET A 72 22.09 4.76 8.68
N VAL A 73 22.37 4.01 7.61
CA VAL A 73 23.25 2.84 7.66
C VAL A 73 24.63 3.22 8.21
N THR A 74 25.21 4.33 7.76
CA THR A 74 26.52 4.81 8.22
C THR A 74 26.51 5.19 9.69
N VAL A 75 25.43 5.80 10.18
CA VAL A 75 25.27 6.11 11.62
C VAL A 75 25.22 4.83 12.43
N PHE A 76 24.45 3.82 12.03
CA PHE A 76 24.35 2.55 12.75
C PHE A 76 25.66 1.76 12.70
N VAL A 77 26.39 1.75 11.59
CA VAL A 77 27.73 1.14 11.47
C VAL A 77 28.73 1.85 12.38
N SER A 78 28.73 3.19 12.38
CA SER A 78 29.60 3.98 13.24
C SER A 78 29.33 3.73 14.72
N PHE A 79 28.05 3.56 15.05
CA PHE A 79 27.62 3.25 16.41
C PHE A 79 28.08 1.83 16.85
N GLY A 80 27.92 0.82 16.00
CA GLY A 80 28.45 -0.53 16.25
C GLY A 80 29.97 -0.52 16.49
N SER A 81 30.67 0.26 15.70
CA SER A 81 32.10 0.50 15.85
C SER A 81 32.46 1.16 17.22
N TYR A 82 31.69 2.15 17.65
CA TYR A 82 31.88 2.85 18.91
C TYR A 82 31.65 1.93 20.12
N VAL A 83 30.56 1.19 20.15
CA VAL A 83 30.22 0.27 21.26
C VAL A 83 31.24 -0.84 21.41
N SER A 84 31.89 -1.24 20.31
CA SER A 84 32.84 -2.35 20.33
C SER A 84 34.24 -2.00 20.89
N ARG A 85 34.56 -0.73 21.14
CA ARG A 85 35.91 -0.30 21.51
C ARG A 85 36.47 -0.93 22.80
N ASP A 86 35.62 -1.22 23.79
CA ASP A 86 36.09 -1.60 25.13
C ASP A 86 35.54 -2.94 25.62
N THR A 87 34.83 -3.69 24.82
CA THR A 87 34.16 -4.93 25.22
C THR A 87 34.56 -6.13 24.38
N GLY A 88 34.82 -7.27 25.00
CA GLY A 88 35.15 -8.54 24.32
C GLY A 88 34.00 -9.02 23.37
N ALA A 89 34.25 -10.01 22.52
CA ALA A 89 33.37 -10.36 21.41
C ALA A 89 31.98 -10.94 21.79
N TYR A 90 31.89 -11.71 22.86
CA TYR A 90 30.71 -12.49 23.21
C TYR A 90 29.47 -11.70 23.68
N PRO A 91 29.58 -10.69 24.57
CA PRO A 91 28.41 -9.92 25.01
C PRO A 91 27.78 -9.06 23.92
N ARG A 92 28.53 -8.80 22.85
CA ARG A 92 28.12 -7.92 21.72
C ARG A 92 26.98 -8.51 20.92
N ILE A 93 26.94 -9.84 20.74
CA ILE A 93 25.94 -10.55 19.97
C ILE A 93 24.57 -10.50 20.66
N ILE A 94 24.52 -10.59 21.99
CA ILE A 94 23.25 -10.57 22.74
C ILE A 94 22.61 -9.18 22.73
N LEU A 95 23.41 -8.12 22.84
CA LEU A 95 22.95 -6.73 22.75
C LEU A 95 22.36 -6.39 21.37
N LEU A 96 23.00 -6.92 20.34
CA LEU A 96 22.61 -6.73 18.95
C LEU A 96 21.33 -7.48 18.61
N SER A 97 20.96 -8.49 19.40
CA SER A 97 19.74 -9.27 19.18
C SER A 97 18.48 -8.68 19.82
N ILE A 98 18.59 -7.79 20.82
CA ILE A 98 17.42 -7.22 21.52
C ILE A 98 16.61 -6.30 20.60
N ILE A 99 17.25 -5.38 19.88
CA ILE A 99 16.56 -4.44 18.99
C ILE A 99 15.96 -5.15 17.77
N PRO A 100 16.67 -6.09 17.08
CA PRO A 100 16.06 -6.90 16.04
C PRO A 100 14.90 -7.73 16.53
N LEU A 101 15.05 -8.40 17.68
CA LEU A 101 13.97 -9.18 18.27
C LEU A 101 12.74 -8.33 18.58
N LEU A 102 12.95 -7.13 19.10
CA LEU A 102 11.85 -6.18 19.28
C LEU A 102 11.25 -5.73 17.94
N GLY A 103 12.08 -5.38 16.96
CA GLY A 103 11.63 -5.02 15.61
C GLY A 103 10.87 -6.17 14.93
N PHE A 104 11.34 -7.40 15.02
CA PHE A 104 10.64 -8.58 14.56
C PHE A 104 9.34 -8.84 15.32
N ALA A 105 9.36 -8.73 16.65
CA ALA A 105 8.16 -8.91 17.47
C ALA A 105 7.08 -7.89 17.10
N LEU A 106 7.47 -6.62 16.89
CA LEU A 106 6.56 -5.57 16.45
C LEU A 106 6.09 -5.74 15.01
N TYR A 107 6.93 -6.27 14.12
CA TYR A 107 6.56 -6.64 12.77
C TYR A 107 5.48 -7.73 12.77
N TYR A 108 5.70 -8.84 13.49
CA TYR A 108 4.72 -9.91 13.59
C TYR A 108 3.45 -9.49 14.33
N TRP A 109 3.56 -8.60 15.31
CA TRP A 109 2.40 -7.99 15.95
C TRP A 109 1.58 -7.18 14.93
N GLY A 110 2.24 -6.30 14.17
CA GLY A 110 1.60 -5.51 13.12
C GLY A 110 0.93 -6.38 12.06
N LEU A 111 1.61 -7.43 11.60
CA LEU A 111 1.07 -8.40 10.65
C LEU A 111 -0.14 -9.14 11.23
N GLY A 112 -0.08 -9.60 12.47
CA GLY A 112 -1.19 -10.29 13.13
C GLY A 112 -2.42 -9.40 13.34
N MET A 113 -2.20 -8.12 13.65
CA MET A 113 -3.27 -7.13 13.79
C MET A 113 -3.84 -6.72 12.41
N GLN A 114 -3.01 -6.62 11.38
CA GLN A 114 -3.45 -6.32 10.03
C GLN A 114 -4.40 -7.38 9.48
N LEU A 115 -4.17 -8.65 9.80
CA LEU A 115 -5.10 -9.74 9.46
C LEU A 115 -6.48 -9.59 10.14
N SER A 116 -6.58 -8.73 11.17
CA SER A 116 -7.85 -8.43 11.85
C SER A 116 -8.51 -7.11 11.41
N ASP A 117 -7.73 -6.11 10.96
CA ASP A 117 -8.21 -4.73 10.73
C ASP A 117 -8.25 -4.28 9.25
N GLY A 118 -7.76 -5.09 8.31
CA GLY A 118 -8.02 -4.92 6.86
C GLY A 118 -7.38 -3.73 6.12
N ASP A 119 -6.54 -2.90 6.72
CA ASP A 119 -5.95 -1.74 6.01
C ASP A 119 -4.42 -1.72 6.00
N ALA A 120 -3.84 -2.32 4.95
CA ALA A 120 -2.39 -2.48 4.77
C ALA A 120 -1.66 -1.20 4.32
N ARG A 121 -2.36 -0.14 3.94
CA ARG A 121 -1.76 1.06 3.32
C ARG A 121 -1.30 2.12 4.32
N GLU A 122 -1.81 2.11 5.53
CA GLU A 122 -1.43 3.10 6.52
C GLU A 122 -0.44 2.52 7.54
N LEU A 123 0.86 2.76 7.32
CA LEU A 123 1.93 2.47 8.31
C LEU A 123 1.67 3.11 9.68
N TRP A 124 0.70 4.02 9.79
CA TRP A 124 0.24 4.69 11.00
C TRP A 124 -1.15 4.22 11.45
N SER A 125 -1.71 3.16 10.81
CA SER A 125 -2.89 2.49 11.35
C SER A 125 -2.60 1.91 12.75
N SER A 126 -3.64 1.63 13.52
CA SER A 126 -3.50 1.05 14.86
C SER A 126 -2.62 -0.20 14.87
N SER A 127 -2.69 -1.00 13.80
CA SER A 127 -1.93 -2.25 13.63
C SER A 127 -0.42 -2.04 13.53
N TRP A 128 0.02 -1.04 12.77
CA TRP A 128 1.44 -0.80 12.50
C TRP A 128 2.06 0.32 13.33
N MET A 129 1.30 0.98 14.19
CA MET A 129 1.76 2.14 14.96
C MET A 129 3.05 1.86 15.77
N TRP A 130 3.10 0.75 16.48
CA TRP A 130 4.28 0.39 17.30
C TRP A 130 5.50 0.06 16.45
N TYR A 131 5.30 -0.61 15.31
CA TYR A 131 6.36 -0.84 14.33
C TYR A 131 6.88 0.50 13.77
N SER A 132 5.99 1.37 13.33
CA SER A 132 6.33 2.69 12.78
C SER A 132 7.04 3.58 13.78
N LEU A 133 6.65 3.55 15.06
CA LEU A 133 7.38 4.24 16.13
C LEU A 133 8.79 3.66 16.35
N ASN A 134 8.95 2.34 16.33
CA ASN A 134 10.24 1.69 16.46
C ASN A 134 11.15 1.97 15.27
N GLN A 135 10.60 1.96 14.04
CA GLN A 135 11.32 2.20 12.79
C GLN A 135 11.15 3.65 12.27
N TYR A 136 10.89 4.60 13.14
CA TYR A 136 10.57 5.99 12.76
C TYR A 136 11.64 6.65 11.88
N TRP A 137 12.91 6.27 12.07
CA TRP A 137 14.02 6.68 11.21
C TRP A 137 13.83 6.32 9.75
N ALA A 138 13.13 5.23 9.43
CA ALA A 138 12.92 4.75 8.08
C ALA A 138 11.69 5.36 7.38
N ASN A 139 10.85 6.09 8.12
CA ASN A 139 9.59 6.63 7.63
C ASN A 139 9.70 7.38 6.27
N PRO A 140 10.71 8.24 6.01
CA PRO A 140 10.84 8.88 4.71
C PRO A 140 11.06 7.89 3.56
N VAL A 141 11.85 6.84 3.78
CA VAL A 141 12.13 5.80 2.78
C VAL A 141 10.91 4.93 2.54
N LEU A 142 10.21 4.54 3.61
CA LEU A 142 8.98 3.75 3.54
C LEU A 142 7.88 4.47 2.76
N LYS A 143 7.71 5.78 2.99
CA LYS A 143 6.76 6.60 2.21
C LYS A 143 7.09 6.62 0.72
N VAL A 144 8.35 6.80 0.36
CA VAL A 144 8.77 6.76 -1.04
C VAL A 144 8.45 5.39 -1.65
N LEU A 145 8.90 4.30 -1.01
CA LEU A 145 8.70 2.95 -1.53
C LEU A 145 7.21 2.59 -1.67
N SER A 146 6.38 2.99 -0.70
CA SER A 146 4.92 2.79 -0.75
C SER A 146 4.29 3.54 -1.93
N ALA A 147 4.66 4.79 -2.14
CA ALA A 147 4.13 5.61 -3.25
C ALA A 147 4.48 5.04 -4.64
N TYR A 148 5.58 4.30 -4.75
CA TYR A 148 6.00 3.64 -5.99
C TYR A 148 5.60 2.15 -6.08
N GLY A 149 4.64 1.72 -5.28
CA GLY A 149 4.04 0.37 -5.39
C GLY A 149 4.92 -0.77 -4.89
N ALA A 150 5.93 -0.50 -4.07
CA ALA A 150 6.74 -1.57 -3.49
C ALA A 150 5.90 -2.41 -2.51
N GLY A 151 6.05 -3.72 -2.59
CA GLY A 151 5.39 -4.67 -1.67
C GLY A 151 5.78 -4.40 -0.21
N MET A 152 4.90 -3.75 0.54
CA MET A 152 5.22 -3.21 1.86
C MET A 152 5.57 -4.29 2.88
N THR A 153 5.00 -5.49 2.77
CA THR A 153 5.31 -6.62 3.66
C THR A 153 6.80 -6.99 3.62
N ALA A 154 7.37 -7.15 2.43
CA ALA A 154 8.79 -7.47 2.27
C ALA A 154 9.69 -6.28 2.67
N VAL A 155 9.29 -5.06 2.29
CA VAL A 155 10.04 -3.83 2.60
C VAL A 155 10.14 -3.59 4.09
N THR A 156 9.03 -3.70 4.83
CA THR A 156 9.01 -3.50 6.29
C THR A 156 9.84 -4.55 7.02
N LEU A 157 9.85 -5.80 6.55
CA LEU A 157 10.70 -6.85 7.08
C LEU A 157 12.20 -6.51 6.89
N VAL A 158 12.59 -6.10 5.68
CA VAL A 158 13.97 -5.70 5.39
C VAL A 158 14.39 -4.51 6.25
N VAL A 159 13.55 -3.49 6.36
CA VAL A 159 13.81 -2.30 7.18
C VAL A 159 14.03 -2.65 8.66
N ALA A 160 13.25 -3.59 9.22
CA ALA A 160 13.44 -4.04 10.59
C ALA A 160 14.83 -4.66 10.86
N LEU A 161 15.45 -5.25 9.82
CA LEU A 161 16.79 -5.87 9.93
C LEU A 161 17.93 -4.89 9.78
N VAL A 162 17.73 -3.77 9.09
CA VAL A 162 18.79 -2.82 8.72
C VAL A 162 19.62 -2.31 9.92
N PRO A 163 19.02 -1.83 11.03
CA PRO A 163 19.80 -1.34 12.16
C PRO A 163 20.75 -2.41 12.71
N SER A 164 20.27 -3.62 12.84
CA SER A 164 21.00 -4.75 13.41
C SER A 164 22.15 -5.21 12.55
N ILE A 165 21.89 -5.41 11.26
CA ILE A 165 22.91 -5.80 10.27
C ILE A 165 23.98 -4.71 10.21
N SER A 166 23.58 -3.44 10.19
CA SER A 166 24.52 -2.31 10.12
C SER A 166 25.39 -2.20 11.37
N ILE A 167 24.82 -2.39 12.55
CA ILE A 167 25.57 -2.40 13.81
C ILE A 167 26.54 -3.59 13.87
N MET A 168 26.09 -4.79 13.48
CA MET A 168 26.96 -5.97 13.39
C MET A 168 28.13 -5.72 12.44
N LEU A 169 27.88 -5.13 11.28
CA LEU A 169 28.92 -4.73 10.34
C LEU A 169 29.91 -3.77 10.98
N GLY A 170 29.45 -2.79 11.74
CA GLY A 170 30.29 -1.85 12.49
C GLY A 170 31.20 -2.55 13.51
N VAL A 171 30.66 -3.55 14.22
CA VAL A 171 31.44 -4.36 15.17
C VAL A 171 32.53 -5.18 14.46
N VAL A 172 32.18 -5.80 13.33
CA VAL A 172 33.13 -6.61 12.53
C VAL A 172 34.22 -5.74 11.90
N LEU A 173 33.84 -4.62 11.32
CA LEU A 173 34.76 -3.69 10.66
C LEU A 173 35.74 -3.06 11.64
N GLN A 174 35.36 -2.83 12.90
CA GLN A 174 36.29 -2.28 13.88
C GLN A 174 37.49 -3.19 14.12
N GLY A 175 37.30 -4.51 14.17
CA GLY A 175 38.41 -5.47 14.31
C GLY A 175 39.41 -5.42 13.17
N ARG A 176 38.98 -4.91 11.96
CA ARG A 176 39.83 -4.80 10.76
C ARG A 176 40.32 -3.38 10.48
N ILE A 177 39.56 -2.34 10.83
CA ILE A 177 39.89 -0.93 10.54
C ILE A 177 40.94 -0.33 11.45
N MET A 178 41.09 -0.87 12.68
CA MET A 178 42.16 -0.41 13.61
C MET A 178 43.57 -0.73 13.11
N VAL A 179 43.73 -1.57 12.09
CA VAL A 179 45.05 -2.05 11.65
C VAL A 179 45.58 -1.28 10.41
N GLY A 180 44.91 -0.24 9.90
CA GLY A 180 45.57 0.48 8.80
C GLY A 180 44.81 1.34 7.83
N VAL A 181 43.53 1.65 8.06
CA VAL A 181 42.82 2.55 7.14
C VAL A 181 43.00 4.00 7.59
N LYS A 182 43.93 4.70 6.92
CA LYS A 182 44.18 6.13 7.03
C LYS A 182 42.89 6.94 6.83
N ASN A 183 42.81 8.12 7.46
CA ASN A 183 41.77 9.16 7.39
C ASN A 183 41.18 9.48 5.99
N ARG A 184 41.82 9.07 4.90
CA ARG A 184 41.36 9.27 3.52
C ARG A 184 40.02 8.59 3.20
N THR A 185 39.77 7.39 3.70
CA THR A 185 38.53 6.65 3.39
C THR A 185 37.33 7.25 4.16
N ARG A 186 37.56 7.77 5.36
CA ARG A 186 36.53 8.57 6.07
C ARG A 186 36.20 9.86 5.33
N MET A 187 37.19 10.59 4.85
CA MET A 187 36.98 11.82 4.05
C MET A 187 36.25 11.53 2.73
N LEU A 188 36.54 10.43 2.06
CA LEU A 188 35.84 10.05 0.82
C LEU A 188 34.37 9.70 1.08
N VAL A 189 34.08 8.96 2.14
CA VAL A 189 32.70 8.63 2.53
C VAL A 189 31.92 9.89 2.90
N TRP A 190 32.46 10.77 3.74
CA TRP A 190 31.79 12.01 4.14
C TRP A 190 31.77 13.09 3.05
N GLY A 191 32.76 13.10 2.16
CA GLY A 191 32.84 14.06 1.05
C GLY A 191 31.94 13.74 -0.14
N ALA A 192 31.55 12.47 -0.33
CA ALA A 192 30.63 12.08 -1.40
C ALA A 192 29.19 12.57 -1.17
N PHE A 193 28.80 12.80 0.08
CA PHE A 193 27.44 13.20 0.44
C PHE A 193 26.99 14.56 -0.12
N PRO A 194 27.75 15.65 0.09
CA PRO A 194 27.37 16.94 -0.48
C PRO A 194 27.28 16.88 -2.00
N VAL A 195 28.18 16.13 -2.63
CA VAL A 195 28.21 15.97 -4.10
C VAL A 195 26.95 15.24 -4.61
N LEU A 196 26.53 14.15 -3.95
CA LEU A 196 25.30 13.44 -4.30
C LEU A 196 24.05 14.30 -4.01
N GLY A 197 24.05 15.07 -2.93
CA GLY A 197 22.96 16.00 -2.63
C GLY A 197 22.85 17.12 -3.66
N VAL A 198 23.98 17.69 -4.09
CA VAL A 198 24.03 18.71 -5.15
C VAL A 198 23.62 18.11 -6.51
N LEU A 199 24.05 16.89 -6.81
CA LEU A 199 23.64 16.20 -8.03
C LEU A 199 22.12 15.92 -8.04
N ALA A 200 21.56 15.48 -6.93
CA ALA A 200 20.12 15.31 -6.78
C ALA A 200 19.34 16.63 -6.96
N LEU A 201 19.85 17.73 -6.40
CA LEU A 201 19.31 19.06 -6.61
C LEU A 201 19.40 19.52 -8.06
N LEU A 202 20.51 19.28 -8.75
CA LEU A 202 20.67 19.63 -10.16
C LEU A 202 19.72 18.80 -11.06
N ILE A 203 19.55 17.52 -10.76
CA ILE A 203 18.58 16.66 -11.45
C ILE A 203 17.15 17.17 -11.21
N SER A 204 16.84 17.68 -10.00
CA SER A 204 15.53 18.24 -9.69
C SER A 204 15.18 19.52 -10.45
N MET A 205 16.17 20.19 -11.06
CA MET A 205 15.94 21.38 -11.87
C MET A 205 15.58 21.07 -13.34
N VAL A 206 15.73 19.82 -13.78
CA VAL A 206 15.41 19.36 -15.14
C VAL A 206 14.07 18.61 -15.10
N VAL A 207 12.98 19.32 -14.79
CA VAL A 207 11.65 18.70 -14.69
C VAL A 207 10.90 18.84 -16.02
N PRO A 208 10.30 17.76 -16.56
CA PRO A 208 9.27 17.86 -17.56
C PRO A 208 8.09 18.68 -17.01
N LYS A 209 7.69 19.73 -17.71
CA LYS A 209 6.50 20.48 -17.33
C LYS A 209 5.27 19.68 -17.82
N GLY A 210 4.41 19.26 -16.90
CA GLY A 210 3.12 18.68 -17.25
C GLY A 210 2.23 19.66 -18.03
N SER A 211 1.19 19.15 -18.67
CA SER A 211 0.22 19.94 -19.45
C SER A 211 -0.61 20.89 -18.60
N TYR A 212 -0.69 20.62 -17.28
CA TYR A 212 -1.43 21.42 -16.32
C TYR A 212 -0.53 21.81 -15.14
N THR A 213 -0.72 23.01 -14.62
CA THR A 213 -0.24 23.32 -13.26
C THR A 213 -1.15 22.65 -12.23
N VAL A 214 -0.65 22.39 -11.03
CA VAL A 214 -1.45 21.79 -9.94
C VAL A 214 -2.74 22.58 -9.65
N HIS A 215 -2.71 23.91 -9.83
CA HIS A 215 -3.89 24.76 -9.64
C HIS A 215 -4.90 24.71 -10.78
N GLN A 216 -4.49 24.30 -11.97
CA GLN A 216 -5.36 24.15 -13.14
C GLN A 216 -5.91 22.71 -13.25
N TYR A 217 -5.34 21.78 -12.47
CA TYR A 217 -5.81 20.40 -12.43
C TYR A 217 -7.19 20.36 -11.76
N PRO A 218 -8.20 19.67 -12.35
CA PRO A 218 -9.54 19.67 -11.80
C PRO A 218 -9.59 18.91 -10.48
N ARG A 219 -10.63 19.17 -9.70
CA ARG A 219 -10.89 18.40 -8.47
C ARG A 219 -11.41 17.02 -8.88
N ILE A 220 -10.62 15.99 -8.55
CA ILE A 220 -10.94 14.62 -8.92
C ILE A 220 -11.25 13.82 -7.66
N ASP A 221 -12.29 12.98 -7.74
CA ASP A 221 -12.65 11.97 -6.74
C ASP A 221 -12.91 10.62 -7.43
N GLY A 222 -13.22 9.58 -6.69
CA GLY A 222 -13.49 8.28 -7.31
C GLY A 222 -13.56 7.11 -6.34
N ALA A 223 -13.67 5.92 -6.93
CA ALA A 223 -13.63 4.66 -6.22
C ALA A 223 -12.20 4.36 -5.71
N THR A 224 -12.11 3.68 -4.58
CA THR A 224 -10.82 3.28 -3.98
C THR A 224 -9.94 2.51 -4.97
N ALA A 225 -10.52 1.65 -5.80
CA ALA A 225 -9.79 0.90 -6.82
C ALA A 225 -9.15 1.78 -7.90
N ALA A 226 -9.63 3.01 -8.11
CA ALA A 226 -9.09 3.93 -9.10
C ALA A 226 -7.96 4.85 -8.56
N ILE A 227 -7.61 4.77 -7.29
CA ILE A 227 -6.56 5.61 -6.68
C ILE A 227 -5.22 5.49 -7.42
N PRO A 228 -4.64 4.29 -7.68
CA PRO A 228 -3.34 4.19 -8.34
C PRO A 228 -3.34 4.77 -9.76
N PHE A 229 -4.44 4.60 -10.48
CA PHE A 229 -4.65 5.22 -11.78
C PHE A 229 -4.68 6.75 -11.68
N ALA A 230 -5.44 7.31 -10.74
CA ALA A 230 -5.55 8.75 -10.56
C ALA A 230 -4.23 9.41 -10.14
N GLU A 231 -3.43 8.73 -9.32
CA GLU A 231 -2.09 9.16 -8.95
C GLU A 231 -1.16 9.26 -10.17
N LYS A 232 -1.16 8.25 -11.03
CA LYS A 232 -0.39 8.24 -12.28
C LYS A 232 -0.87 9.34 -13.23
N LEU A 233 -2.17 9.46 -13.42
CA LEU A 233 -2.79 10.51 -14.24
C LEU A 233 -2.38 11.91 -13.77
N LYS A 234 -2.41 12.14 -12.45
CA LYS A 234 -2.00 13.43 -11.87
C LYS A 234 -0.51 13.68 -12.10
N SER A 235 0.35 12.68 -11.86
CA SER A 235 1.79 12.78 -12.10
C SER A 235 2.09 13.13 -13.56
N GLU A 236 1.48 12.41 -14.51
CA GLU A 236 1.67 12.63 -15.95
C GLU A 236 1.21 14.02 -16.38
N LEU A 237 0.01 14.41 -16.01
CA LEU A 237 -0.59 15.66 -16.48
C LEU A 237 -0.05 16.92 -15.79
N THR A 238 0.47 16.81 -14.57
CA THR A 238 0.97 17.98 -13.82
C THR A 238 2.48 18.02 -13.69
N GLY A 239 3.19 16.92 -14.03
CA GLY A 239 4.63 16.81 -13.85
C GLY A 239 5.07 16.76 -12.39
N VAL A 240 4.15 16.56 -11.44
CA VAL A 240 4.54 16.28 -10.04
C VAL A 240 5.06 14.84 -9.93
N ASN A 241 5.98 14.60 -8.99
CA ASN A 241 6.46 13.24 -8.75
C ASN A 241 5.35 12.35 -8.14
N GLN A 242 5.52 11.04 -8.27
CA GLN A 242 4.54 10.05 -7.81
C GLN A 242 4.25 10.18 -6.30
N LEU A 243 5.28 10.49 -5.48
CA LEU A 243 5.11 10.69 -4.04
C LEU A 243 4.12 11.82 -3.73
N ARG A 244 4.23 12.95 -4.45
CA ARG A 244 3.31 14.06 -4.31
C ARG A 244 1.93 13.72 -4.87
N ALA A 245 1.87 13.07 -6.03
CA ALA A 245 0.60 12.63 -6.61
C ALA A 245 -0.17 11.75 -5.64
N ALA A 246 0.50 10.79 -4.99
CA ALA A 246 -0.08 9.90 -3.97
C ALA A 246 -0.53 10.67 -2.70
N ASP A 247 0.26 11.64 -2.23
CA ASP A 247 -0.10 12.46 -1.05
C ASP A 247 -1.29 13.38 -1.31
N ASP A 248 -1.39 13.90 -2.54
CA ASP A 248 -2.46 14.82 -2.96
C ASP A 248 -3.75 14.12 -3.42
N THR A 249 -3.72 12.82 -3.74
CA THR A 249 -4.89 12.07 -4.21
C THR A 249 -5.64 11.49 -3.02
N ARG A 250 -6.85 11.97 -2.82
CA ARG A 250 -7.77 11.48 -1.78
C ARG A 250 -9.08 11.16 -2.43
N PHE A 251 -9.41 9.89 -2.49
CA PHE A 251 -10.67 9.38 -2.98
C PHE A 251 -11.54 8.94 -1.82
N ASN A 252 -12.82 9.15 -1.97
CA ASN A 252 -13.83 8.66 -1.06
C ASN A 252 -14.29 7.25 -1.48
N THR A 253 -15.55 6.95 -1.41
CA THR A 253 -16.14 5.75 -2.00
C THR A 253 -16.83 6.11 -3.31
N THR A 254 -17.28 5.12 -4.10
CA THR A 254 -18.05 5.37 -5.32
C THR A 254 -19.25 6.28 -5.05
N HIS A 255 -20.03 5.97 -4.02
CA HIS A 255 -21.20 6.75 -3.65
C HIS A 255 -20.87 8.21 -3.30
N GLU A 256 -19.91 8.40 -2.41
CA GLU A 256 -19.48 9.75 -2.01
C GLU A 256 -18.91 10.55 -3.18
N ALA A 257 -18.19 9.89 -4.11
CA ALA A 257 -17.68 10.54 -5.30
C ALA A 257 -18.82 11.06 -6.21
N TYR A 258 -19.90 10.27 -6.40
CA TYR A 258 -21.09 10.74 -7.11
C TYR A 258 -21.75 11.92 -6.41
N LEU A 259 -21.92 11.88 -5.09
CA LEU A 259 -22.44 13.00 -4.31
C LEU A 259 -21.56 14.24 -4.45
N ASN A 260 -20.23 14.09 -4.36
CA ASN A 260 -19.28 15.19 -4.53
C ASN A 260 -19.35 15.79 -5.95
N LEU A 261 -19.55 14.96 -6.97
CA LEU A 261 -19.73 15.44 -8.33
C LEU A 261 -21.05 16.22 -8.48
N ILE A 262 -22.17 15.67 -8.01
CA ILE A 262 -23.51 16.29 -8.08
C ILE A 262 -23.52 17.65 -7.36
N GLU A 263 -22.93 17.73 -6.17
CA GLU A 263 -22.87 18.96 -5.39
C GLU A 263 -21.78 19.93 -5.86
N GLY A 264 -20.99 19.59 -6.86
CA GLY A 264 -19.94 20.45 -7.40
C GLY A 264 -18.68 20.53 -6.53
N ARG A 265 -18.46 19.60 -5.61
CA ARG A 265 -17.21 19.45 -4.88
C ARG A 265 -16.12 18.76 -5.69
N ALA A 266 -16.48 17.86 -6.61
CA ALA A 266 -15.63 17.29 -7.63
C ALA A 266 -16.03 17.78 -9.02
N ASP A 267 -15.09 17.81 -9.96
CA ASP A 267 -15.30 18.21 -11.36
C ASP A 267 -15.26 16.99 -12.30
N LEU A 268 -14.58 15.92 -11.87
CA LEU A 268 -14.40 14.66 -12.58
C LEU A 268 -14.31 13.54 -11.53
N ILE A 269 -14.97 12.40 -11.78
CA ILE A 269 -14.82 11.24 -10.93
C ILE A 269 -14.49 9.98 -11.75
N PHE A 270 -13.75 9.03 -11.13
CA PHE A 270 -13.42 7.73 -11.72
C PHE A 270 -14.08 6.62 -10.91
N VAL A 271 -15.13 6.03 -11.49
CA VAL A 271 -16.05 5.14 -10.75
C VAL A 271 -16.63 4.06 -11.67
N ALA A 272 -17.29 3.06 -11.06
CA ALA A 272 -18.23 2.18 -11.75
C ALA A 272 -19.52 2.94 -12.13
N GLY A 273 -20.41 2.30 -12.86
CA GLY A 273 -21.72 2.89 -13.22
C GLY A 273 -22.51 3.33 -11.98
N PRO A 274 -23.39 4.36 -12.14
CA PRO A 274 -24.18 4.90 -11.04
C PRO A 274 -25.29 3.94 -10.61
N SER A 275 -25.63 3.98 -9.32
CA SER A 275 -26.83 3.35 -8.77
C SER A 275 -28.10 4.16 -9.14
N GLU A 276 -29.27 3.55 -8.96
CA GLU A 276 -30.53 4.25 -9.15
C GLU A 276 -30.70 5.45 -8.21
N ASP A 277 -30.20 5.34 -6.98
CA ASP A 277 -30.23 6.42 -5.99
C ASP A 277 -29.35 7.60 -6.45
N GLU A 278 -28.18 7.33 -7.02
CA GLU A 278 -27.28 8.36 -7.55
C GLU A 278 -27.86 9.06 -8.76
N ILE A 279 -28.49 8.30 -9.68
CA ILE A 279 -29.22 8.86 -10.82
C ILE A 279 -30.39 9.72 -10.35
N SER A 280 -31.18 9.22 -9.41
CA SER A 280 -32.32 9.94 -8.82
C SER A 280 -31.86 11.23 -8.14
N THR A 281 -30.75 11.17 -7.38
CA THR A 281 -30.17 12.33 -6.69
C THR A 281 -29.65 13.37 -7.67
N ALA A 282 -28.97 12.95 -8.74
CA ALA A 282 -28.52 13.86 -9.80
C ALA A 282 -29.72 14.57 -10.46
N THR A 283 -30.75 13.80 -10.82
CA THR A 283 -31.99 14.33 -11.45
C THR A 283 -32.71 15.33 -10.54
N LYS A 284 -32.85 15.02 -9.24
CA LYS A 284 -33.46 15.94 -8.26
C LYS A 284 -32.69 17.26 -8.11
N ASN A 285 -31.39 17.24 -8.31
CA ASN A 285 -30.55 18.43 -8.28
C ASN A 285 -30.43 19.12 -9.67
N GLY A 286 -31.13 18.64 -10.69
CA GLY A 286 -31.07 19.18 -12.03
C GLY A 286 -29.71 18.96 -12.73
N ILE A 287 -28.97 17.93 -12.32
CA ILE A 287 -27.67 17.57 -12.87
C ILE A 287 -27.83 16.36 -13.78
N GLU A 288 -27.29 16.46 -14.98
CA GLU A 288 -27.15 15.34 -15.90
C GLU A 288 -25.71 14.84 -15.84
N LEU A 289 -25.54 13.54 -15.64
CA LEU A 289 -24.25 12.86 -15.56
C LEU A 289 -23.83 12.41 -16.96
N GLU A 290 -22.62 12.80 -17.37
CA GLU A 290 -21.99 12.33 -18.62
C GLU A 290 -20.97 11.24 -18.29
N LEU A 291 -21.29 10.00 -18.65
CA LEU A 291 -20.45 8.83 -18.43
C LEU A 291 -19.60 8.56 -19.67
N HIS A 292 -18.28 8.52 -19.47
CA HIS A 292 -17.31 8.22 -20.52
C HIS A 292 -16.53 6.97 -20.13
N PRO A 293 -16.68 5.83 -20.82
CA PRO A 293 -15.86 4.65 -20.53
C PRO A 293 -14.40 4.95 -20.89
N VAL A 294 -13.51 4.72 -19.95
CA VAL A 294 -12.06 4.99 -20.10
C VAL A 294 -11.20 3.75 -19.90
N GLY A 295 -11.73 2.73 -19.25
CA GLY A 295 -11.03 1.47 -19.03
C GLY A 295 -11.99 0.35 -18.63
N LYS A 296 -11.47 -0.87 -18.53
CA LYS A 296 -12.21 -2.06 -18.13
C LYS A 296 -11.53 -2.75 -16.97
N ASP A 297 -12.35 -3.41 -16.15
CA ASP A 297 -11.95 -4.36 -15.11
C ASP A 297 -12.92 -5.56 -15.16
N ALA A 298 -12.68 -6.58 -14.37
CA ALA A 298 -13.64 -7.65 -14.19
C ALA A 298 -14.26 -7.60 -12.78
N PHE A 299 -15.53 -7.96 -12.72
CA PHE A 299 -16.22 -8.25 -11.49
C PHE A 299 -16.09 -9.75 -11.18
N ILE A 300 -15.40 -10.08 -10.11
CA ILE A 300 -14.98 -11.45 -9.81
C ILE A 300 -15.64 -11.98 -8.54
N PHE A 301 -15.78 -13.30 -8.48
CA PHE A 301 -16.20 -14.02 -7.29
C PHE A 301 -15.01 -14.72 -6.66
N LEU A 302 -14.98 -14.72 -5.34
CA LEU A 302 -13.86 -15.20 -4.56
C LEU A 302 -14.33 -16.07 -3.39
N VAL A 303 -13.56 -17.11 -3.11
CA VAL A 303 -13.79 -18.05 -2.00
C VAL A 303 -12.46 -18.33 -1.32
N ASN A 304 -12.50 -18.90 -0.12
CA ASN A 304 -11.30 -19.38 0.55
C ASN A 304 -10.60 -20.48 -0.28
N GLN A 305 -9.27 -20.48 -0.28
CA GLN A 305 -8.44 -21.50 -0.96
C GLN A 305 -8.84 -22.95 -0.64
N LYS A 306 -9.36 -23.21 0.56
CA LYS A 306 -9.77 -24.54 1.02
C LYS A 306 -11.16 -24.96 0.55
N ASN A 307 -11.94 -24.04 -0.01
CA ASN A 307 -13.21 -24.40 -0.64
C ASN A 307 -12.92 -25.27 -1.88
N PRO A 308 -13.50 -26.46 -2.04
CA PRO A 308 -13.21 -27.34 -3.18
C PRO A 308 -13.80 -26.83 -4.51
N VAL A 309 -14.75 -25.90 -4.48
CA VAL A 309 -15.36 -25.32 -5.69
C VAL A 309 -14.36 -24.38 -6.36
N ASN A 310 -14.12 -24.57 -7.67
CA ASN A 310 -13.20 -23.76 -8.46
C ASN A 310 -13.90 -22.89 -9.51
N GLY A 311 -15.20 -23.08 -9.70
CA GLY A 311 -15.98 -22.30 -10.66
C GLY A 311 -17.47 -22.51 -10.46
N LEU A 312 -18.23 -21.55 -10.93
CA LEU A 312 -19.69 -21.54 -10.91
C LEU A 312 -20.19 -21.07 -12.28
N SER A 313 -21.40 -21.49 -12.64
CA SER A 313 -22.09 -20.84 -13.76
C SER A 313 -22.70 -19.50 -13.32
N SER A 314 -22.99 -18.63 -14.30
CA SER A 314 -23.71 -17.37 -14.03
C SER A 314 -25.05 -17.64 -13.36
N GLU A 315 -25.77 -18.67 -13.76
CA GLU A 315 -27.06 -19.09 -13.15
C GLU A 315 -26.86 -19.53 -11.68
N GLN A 316 -25.83 -20.35 -11.41
CA GLN A 316 -25.53 -20.77 -10.02
C GLN A 316 -25.19 -19.58 -9.12
N ILE A 317 -24.45 -18.58 -9.64
CA ILE A 317 -24.16 -17.35 -8.90
C ILE A 317 -25.44 -16.59 -8.58
N GLN A 318 -26.33 -16.40 -9.58
CA GLN A 318 -27.63 -15.76 -9.37
C GLN A 318 -28.49 -16.55 -8.35
N ASP A 319 -28.52 -17.86 -8.43
CA ASP A 319 -29.26 -18.72 -7.48
C ASP A 319 -28.69 -18.66 -6.06
N ILE A 320 -27.37 -18.59 -5.90
CA ILE A 320 -26.74 -18.42 -4.59
C ILE A 320 -27.13 -17.06 -3.99
N TYR A 321 -26.97 -15.99 -4.72
CA TYR A 321 -27.28 -14.64 -4.22
C TYR A 321 -28.79 -14.33 -4.20
N GLY A 322 -29.58 -15.10 -4.95
CA GLY A 322 -31.05 -15.12 -4.85
C GLY A 322 -31.61 -15.97 -3.71
N GLY A 323 -30.75 -16.77 -3.04
CA GLY A 323 -31.14 -17.64 -1.93
C GLY A 323 -31.81 -18.95 -2.33
N PHE A 324 -31.69 -19.35 -3.60
CA PHE A 324 -32.21 -20.63 -4.10
C PHE A 324 -31.21 -21.78 -3.88
N ILE A 325 -29.91 -21.52 -4.03
CA ILE A 325 -28.82 -22.43 -3.65
C ILE A 325 -28.24 -21.95 -2.32
N MET A 326 -28.38 -22.76 -1.27
CA MET A 326 -27.95 -22.39 0.09
C MET A 326 -26.86 -23.30 0.66
N ASN A 327 -26.48 -24.37 -0.05
CA ASN A 327 -25.50 -25.32 0.42
C ASN A 327 -24.45 -25.60 -0.67
N TRP A 328 -23.17 -25.58 -0.31
CA TRP A 328 -22.08 -25.83 -1.24
C TRP A 328 -22.17 -27.21 -1.94
N SER A 329 -22.78 -28.23 -1.30
CA SER A 329 -22.97 -29.53 -1.91
C SER A 329 -23.84 -29.51 -3.18
N GLU A 330 -24.69 -28.50 -3.34
CA GLU A 330 -25.52 -28.32 -4.54
C GLU A 330 -24.71 -27.90 -5.78
N VAL A 331 -23.50 -27.36 -5.55
CA VAL A 331 -22.57 -26.93 -6.59
C VAL A 331 -21.24 -27.66 -6.56
N GLY A 332 -21.22 -28.89 -5.97
CA GLY A 332 -20.05 -29.77 -5.95
C GLY A 332 -19.05 -29.50 -4.83
N GLY A 333 -19.45 -28.71 -3.85
CA GLY A 333 -18.66 -28.42 -2.65
C GLY A 333 -18.94 -29.36 -1.47
N LYS A 334 -18.50 -28.97 -0.29
CA LYS A 334 -18.78 -29.67 0.96
C LYS A 334 -20.25 -29.50 1.35
N ASN A 335 -20.76 -30.40 2.21
CA ASN A 335 -22.10 -30.23 2.78
C ASN A 335 -22.07 -29.18 3.90
N GLU A 336 -21.96 -27.92 3.52
CA GLU A 336 -21.89 -26.74 4.41
C GLU A 336 -22.76 -25.62 3.84
N PRO A 337 -23.41 -24.82 4.69
CA PRO A 337 -24.23 -23.71 4.21
C PRO A 337 -23.35 -22.66 3.52
N ILE A 338 -23.86 -22.04 2.48
CA ILE A 338 -23.19 -20.93 1.79
C ILE A 338 -23.42 -19.63 2.57
N LEU A 339 -22.34 -18.92 2.89
CA LEU A 339 -22.38 -17.57 3.43
C LEU A 339 -22.14 -16.56 2.29
N ALA A 340 -23.21 -16.10 1.67
CA ALA A 340 -23.15 -15.13 0.58
C ALA A 340 -23.00 -13.71 1.16
N LEU A 341 -21.76 -13.20 1.13
CA LEU A 341 -21.45 -11.85 1.62
C LEU A 341 -21.89 -10.79 0.60
N GLN A 342 -22.44 -9.68 1.10
CA GLN A 342 -22.84 -8.54 0.30
C GLN A 342 -22.14 -7.27 0.78
N ARG A 343 -22.12 -6.26 -0.07
CA ARG A 343 -21.63 -4.93 0.23
C ARG A 343 -22.79 -4.02 0.64
N ASP A 344 -22.47 -2.89 1.27
CA ASP A 344 -23.48 -1.85 1.52
C ASP A 344 -24.04 -1.30 0.20
N ALA A 345 -25.30 -0.88 0.25
CA ALA A 345 -25.96 -0.26 -0.90
C ALA A 345 -25.16 0.93 -1.45
N ASN A 346 -25.27 1.14 -2.76
CA ASN A 346 -24.57 2.20 -3.50
C ASN A 346 -23.04 2.11 -3.51
N SER A 347 -22.43 1.06 -2.92
CA SER A 347 -21.02 0.80 -3.20
C SER A 347 -20.88 0.31 -4.66
N GLY A 348 -19.83 0.73 -5.38
CA GLY A 348 -19.70 0.40 -6.81
C GLY A 348 -19.75 -1.10 -7.11
N SER A 349 -19.22 -1.96 -6.21
CA SER A 349 -19.34 -3.41 -6.36
C SER A 349 -20.74 -3.95 -6.04
N GLN A 350 -21.49 -3.34 -5.12
CA GLN A 350 -22.87 -3.71 -4.87
C GLN A 350 -23.77 -3.30 -6.06
N THR A 351 -23.59 -2.10 -6.57
CA THR A 351 -24.31 -1.61 -7.76
C THR A 351 -24.07 -2.54 -8.94
N PHE A 352 -22.81 -2.96 -9.19
CA PHE A 352 -22.53 -3.91 -10.27
C PHE A 352 -23.14 -5.29 -10.00
N MET A 353 -23.12 -5.77 -8.74
CA MET A 353 -23.80 -7.00 -8.36
C MET A 353 -25.29 -6.97 -8.70
N GLU A 354 -25.95 -5.88 -8.35
CA GLU A 354 -27.41 -5.70 -8.58
C GLU A 354 -27.75 -5.54 -10.08
N GLN A 355 -27.02 -4.70 -10.79
CA GLN A 355 -27.34 -4.35 -12.19
C GLN A 355 -26.69 -5.26 -13.22
N GLY A 356 -25.46 -5.71 -12.99
CA GLY A 356 -24.67 -6.48 -13.94
C GLY A 356 -24.78 -7.98 -13.75
N VAL A 357 -24.80 -8.47 -12.50
CA VAL A 357 -24.84 -9.91 -12.18
C VAL A 357 -26.28 -10.38 -12.03
N MET A 358 -27.03 -9.76 -11.11
CA MET A 358 -28.42 -10.17 -10.85
C MET A 358 -29.37 -9.72 -11.97
N ALA A 359 -29.13 -8.55 -12.56
CA ALA A 359 -29.95 -8.03 -13.66
C ALA A 359 -31.46 -8.08 -13.34
N ASP A 360 -32.18 -9.03 -13.96
CA ASP A 360 -33.61 -9.24 -13.70
C ASP A 360 -33.89 -10.18 -12.51
N ALA A 361 -32.85 -10.82 -11.93
CA ALA A 361 -33.00 -11.71 -10.79
C ALA A 361 -33.07 -10.91 -9.48
N VAL A 362 -33.81 -11.42 -8.50
CA VAL A 362 -33.97 -10.74 -7.21
C VAL A 362 -32.80 -11.11 -6.29
N LEU A 363 -32.05 -10.12 -5.86
CA LEU A 363 -31.03 -10.27 -4.84
C LEU A 363 -31.71 -10.52 -3.47
N SER A 364 -31.33 -11.60 -2.79
CA SER A 364 -31.88 -11.93 -1.46
C SER A 364 -31.40 -10.91 -0.41
N GLU A 365 -32.30 -10.48 0.44
CA GLU A 365 -31.90 -9.68 1.59
C GLU A 365 -31.11 -10.54 2.57
N VAL A 366 -29.97 -10.03 3.00
CA VAL A 366 -29.11 -10.69 3.99
C VAL A 366 -29.09 -9.92 5.32
N PRO A 367 -28.87 -10.60 6.45
CA PRO A 367 -28.67 -9.94 7.74
C PRO A 367 -27.53 -8.92 7.67
N LYS A 368 -27.61 -7.89 8.54
CA LYS A 368 -26.62 -6.80 8.59
C LYS A 368 -25.18 -7.33 8.80
N GLU A 369 -25.05 -8.43 9.52
CA GLU A 369 -23.80 -9.11 9.82
C GLU A 369 -23.14 -9.72 8.56
N GLN A 370 -23.88 -9.93 7.49
CA GLN A 370 -23.38 -10.39 6.18
C GLN A 370 -23.10 -9.22 5.23
N LYS A 371 -23.41 -7.99 5.60
CA LYS A 371 -23.06 -6.78 4.84
C LYS A 371 -21.70 -6.24 5.28
N VAL A 372 -20.88 -5.89 4.33
CA VAL A 372 -19.50 -5.43 4.56
C VAL A 372 -19.29 -4.06 3.93
N SER A 373 -18.95 -3.06 4.74
CA SER A 373 -18.88 -1.66 4.30
C SER A 373 -17.64 -1.39 3.42
N LEU A 374 -16.50 -2.07 3.68
CA LEU A 374 -15.26 -1.87 2.95
C LEU A 374 -14.97 -3.06 2.03
N MET A 375 -14.45 -2.79 0.83
CA MET A 375 -14.10 -3.82 -0.15
C MET A 375 -13.03 -4.79 0.39
N GLY A 376 -11.97 -4.27 1.02
CA GLY A 376 -10.95 -5.08 1.68
C GLY A 376 -11.52 -5.96 2.78
N GLY A 377 -12.43 -5.44 3.60
CA GLY A 377 -13.09 -6.20 4.66
C GLY A 377 -13.89 -7.41 4.14
N LEU A 378 -14.45 -7.34 2.93
CA LEU A 378 -15.10 -8.50 2.32
C LEU A 378 -14.09 -9.60 1.96
N ILE A 379 -12.95 -9.19 1.37
CA ILE A 379 -11.86 -10.12 1.04
C ILE A 379 -11.29 -10.77 2.31
N ASP A 380 -11.10 -9.98 3.37
CA ASP A 380 -10.63 -10.49 4.67
C ASP A 380 -11.58 -11.53 5.27
N ARG A 381 -12.88 -11.30 5.18
CA ARG A 381 -13.86 -12.26 5.67
C ARG A 381 -13.83 -13.58 4.90
N VAL A 382 -13.61 -13.53 3.60
CA VAL A 382 -13.42 -14.75 2.78
C VAL A 382 -12.08 -15.42 3.10
N ALA A 383 -11.03 -14.64 3.37
CA ALA A 383 -9.71 -15.15 3.76
C ALA A 383 -9.69 -15.76 5.16
N ALA A 384 -10.53 -15.30 6.07
CA ALA A 384 -10.50 -15.69 7.49
C ALA A 384 -10.69 -17.18 7.70
N TYR A 385 -9.72 -17.80 8.37
CA TYR A 385 -9.60 -19.23 8.57
C TYR A 385 -10.61 -19.83 9.57
N ASN A 386 -11.17 -19.02 10.45
CA ASN A 386 -11.74 -19.54 11.71
C ASN A 386 -13.22 -19.84 11.71
N ASN A 387 -14.00 -19.61 10.66
CA ASN A 387 -15.41 -20.03 10.56
C ASN A 387 -16.06 -19.69 9.20
N GLU A 388 -15.34 -19.15 8.22
CA GLU A 388 -15.95 -18.65 6.97
C GLU A 388 -15.36 -19.30 5.69
N GLU A 389 -14.82 -20.57 5.80
CA GLU A 389 -14.43 -21.37 4.61
C GLU A 389 -15.60 -21.57 3.64
N ASN A 390 -16.81 -21.40 4.12
CA ASN A 390 -18.07 -21.47 3.40
C ASN A 390 -18.54 -20.14 2.82
N ALA A 391 -17.78 -19.05 2.98
CA ALA A 391 -18.13 -17.75 2.44
C ALA A 391 -17.85 -17.66 0.94
N ILE A 392 -18.75 -16.98 0.23
CA ILE A 392 -18.52 -16.44 -1.11
C ILE A 392 -18.64 -14.93 -1.05
N GLY A 393 -17.72 -14.24 -1.73
CA GLY A 393 -17.72 -12.81 -1.86
C GLY A 393 -17.42 -12.36 -3.28
N TYR A 394 -17.38 -11.06 -3.50
CA TYR A 394 -17.09 -10.46 -4.80
C TYR A 394 -16.25 -9.20 -4.67
N SER A 395 -15.52 -8.90 -5.72
CA SER A 395 -14.68 -7.71 -5.81
C SER A 395 -14.43 -7.34 -7.27
N PHE A 396 -13.72 -6.23 -7.49
CA PHE A 396 -13.10 -5.97 -8.77
C PHE A 396 -11.74 -6.67 -8.85
N HIS A 397 -11.40 -7.21 -10.02
CA HIS A 397 -10.22 -8.04 -10.24
C HIS A 397 -8.93 -7.28 -9.88
N TYR A 398 -8.75 -6.06 -10.39
CA TYR A 398 -7.57 -5.27 -10.10
C TYR A 398 -7.40 -5.02 -8.59
N TYR A 399 -8.49 -4.69 -7.90
CA TYR A 399 -8.43 -4.47 -6.46
C TYR A 399 -8.01 -5.73 -5.70
N ALA A 400 -8.59 -6.88 -6.01
CA ALA A 400 -8.33 -8.12 -5.28
C ALA A 400 -6.98 -8.77 -5.66
N SER A 401 -6.48 -8.60 -6.89
CA SER A 401 -5.24 -9.20 -7.34
C SER A 401 -4.01 -8.38 -7.01
N GLU A 402 -4.08 -7.04 -7.15
CA GLU A 402 -2.91 -6.15 -7.09
C GLU A 402 -2.92 -5.23 -5.88
N MET A 403 -4.09 -4.71 -5.48
CA MET A 403 -4.16 -3.74 -4.40
C MET A 403 -4.34 -4.39 -3.02
N TYR A 404 -5.10 -5.49 -2.96
CA TYR A 404 -5.49 -6.16 -1.73
C TYR A 404 -5.41 -7.68 -1.86
N HIS A 405 -4.24 -8.17 -2.29
CA HIS A 405 -4.01 -9.60 -2.50
C HIS A 405 -3.94 -10.36 -1.18
N GLN A 406 -4.71 -11.46 -1.08
CA GLN A 406 -4.70 -12.40 0.05
C GLN A 406 -4.42 -13.82 -0.47
N GLU A 407 -3.37 -14.47 0.04
CA GLU A 407 -2.97 -15.82 -0.38
C GLU A 407 -4.01 -16.89 -0.03
N GLU A 408 -4.85 -16.66 0.97
CA GLU A 408 -5.91 -17.54 1.42
C GLU A 408 -7.16 -17.49 0.53
N VAL A 409 -7.20 -16.62 -0.46
CA VAL A 409 -8.34 -16.42 -1.36
C VAL A 409 -8.00 -16.91 -2.76
N LYS A 410 -8.97 -17.55 -3.41
CA LYS A 410 -8.92 -17.86 -4.84
C LYS A 410 -10.12 -17.26 -5.58
N PHE A 411 -9.89 -16.96 -6.84
CA PHE A 411 -10.94 -16.50 -7.76
C PHE A 411 -11.63 -17.68 -8.43
N LEU A 412 -12.95 -17.61 -8.54
CA LEU A 412 -13.73 -18.62 -9.24
C LEU A 412 -13.75 -18.36 -10.74
N THR A 413 -13.75 -19.41 -11.54
CA THR A 413 -14.15 -19.29 -12.94
C THR A 413 -15.66 -19.05 -13.01
N VAL A 414 -16.10 -18.26 -13.98
CA VAL A 414 -17.53 -18.08 -14.28
C VAL A 414 -17.78 -18.64 -15.69
N ASP A 415 -18.75 -19.52 -15.79
CA ASP A 415 -19.06 -20.25 -17.03
C ASP A 415 -17.82 -20.94 -17.65
N GLY A 416 -16.91 -21.41 -16.77
CA GLY A 416 -15.65 -22.05 -17.14
C GLY A 416 -14.54 -21.08 -17.56
N VAL A 417 -14.75 -19.77 -17.52
CA VAL A 417 -13.77 -18.76 -17.90
C VAL A 417 -13.10 -18.15 -16.65
N MET A 418 -11.77 -18.20 -16.59
CA MET A 418 -11.00 -17.59 -15.52
C MET A 418 -10.86 -16.06 -15.74
N PRO A 419 -11.10 -15.21 -14.73
CA PRO A 419 -10.83 -13.79 -14.83
C PRO A 419 -9.31 -13.55 -14.89
N ASN A 420 -8.84 -13.12 -16.03
CA ASN A 420 -7.45 -12.67 -16.24
C ASN A 420 -7.43 -11.59 -17.32
N ARG A 421 -6.28 -10.95 -17.50
CA ARG A 421 -6.13 -9.82 -18.42
C ARG A 421 -6.61 -10.14 -19.84
N ASP A 422 -6.31 -11.32 -20.36
CA ASP A 422 -6.67 -11.72 -21.74
C ASP A 422 -8.17 -11.97 -21.89
N THR A 423 -8.78 -12.66 -20.92
CA THR A 423 -10.21 -12.98 -20.95
C THR A 423 -11.10 -11.75 -20.71
N ILE A 424 -10.59 -10.78 -19.92
CA ILE A 424 -11.26 -9.49 -19.70
C ILE A 424 -11.13 -8.62 -20.96
N HIS A 425 -9.93 -8.53 -21.53
CA HIS A 425 -9.69 -7.73 -22.75
C HIS A 425 -10.52 -8.22 -23.93
N SER A 426 -10.55 -9.53 -24.14
CA SER A 426 -11.33 -10.13 -25.23
C SER A 426 -12.84 -10.15 -25.01
N GLY A 427 -13.33 -9.83 -23.80
CA GLY A 427 -14.73 -9.96 -23.41
C GLY A 427 -15.20 -11.40 -23.24
N ALA A 428 -14.27 -12.37 -23.16
CA ALA A 428 -14.62 -13.78 -22.92
C ALA A 428 -15.12 -14.00 -21.48
N TYR A 429 -14.63 -13.23 -20.50
CA TYR A 429 -15.13 -13.27 -19.12
C TYR A 429 -16.49 -12.55 -19.04
N PRO A 430 -17.55 -13.19 -18.50
CA PRO A 430 -18.92 -12.67 -18.64
C PRO A 430 -19.19 -11.36 -17.88
N TYR A 431 -18.50 -11.12 -16.77
CA TYR A 431 -18.75 -9.94 -15.94
C TYR A 431 -17.62 -8.91 -16.06
N THR A 432 -17.53 -8.30 -17.25
CA THR A 432 -16.62 -7.18 -17.50
C THR A 432 -17.29 -5.88 -17.03
N ALA A 433 -16.60 -5.12 -16.21
CA ALA A 433 -17.03 -3.83 -15.66
C ALA A 433 -16.29 -2.68 -16.32
N GLU A 434 -17.02 -1.61 -16.69
CA GLU A 434 -16.40 -0.39 -17.20
C GLU A 434 -15.93 0.51 -16.06
N LEU A 435 -14.74 1.10 -16.22
CA LEU A 435 -14.32 2.27 -15.46
C LEU A 435 -14.77 3.52 -16.21
N TYR A 436 -15.62 4.30 -15.57
CA TYR A 436 -16.12 5.55 -16.15
C TYR A 436 -15.35 6.74 -15.60
N ALA A 437 -15.00 7.67 -16.50
CA ALA A 437 -14.76 9.06 -16.18
C ALA A 437 -16.10 9.80 -16.27
N VAL A 438 -16.60 10.33 -15.14
CA VAL A 438 -17.93 10.97 -15.12
C VAL A 438 -17.78 12.46 -14.85
N THR A 439 -18.48 13.25 -15.65
CA THR A 439 -18.58 14.71 -15.52
C THR A 439 -20.05 15.15 -15.46
N ARG A 440 -20.27 16.42 -15.08
CA ARG A 440 -21.58 17.03 -15.19
C ARG A 440 -21.73 17.70 -16.57
N SER A 441 -22.91 17.59 -17.19
CA SER A 441 -23.21 18.22 -18.49
C SER A 441 -23.10 19.74 -18.48
N ASN A 442 -23.30 20.37 -17.32
CA ASN A 442 -23.23 21.83 -17.15
C ASN A 442 -21.81 22.41 -17.01
N LEU A 443 -20.74 21.57 -17.06
CA LEU A 443 -19.38 22.07 -17.10
C LEU A 443 -19.07 22.79 -18.42
N PRO A 444 -18.35 23.93 -18.41
CA PRO A 444 -17.90 24.61 -19.62
C PRO A 444 -17.16 23.65 -20.57
N GLN A 445 -17.30 23.85 -21.88
CA GLN A 445 -16.67 22.99 -22.89
C GLN A 445 -15.13 23.02 -22.82
N ASP A 446 -14.56 24.13 -22.38
CA ASP A 446 -13.12 24.32 -22.21
C ASP A 446 -12.61 23.92 -20.82
N HIS A 447 -13.47 23.38 -19.95
CA HIS A 447 -13.08 22.93 -18.60
C HIS A 447 -12.03 21.84 -18.65
N ALA A 448 -11.06 21.85 -17.72
CA ALA A 448 -9.95 20.91 -17.65
C ALA A 448 -10.44 19.45 -17.55
N ALA A 449 -11.51 19.18 -16.80
CA ALA A 449 -12.10 17.86 -16.67
C ALA A 449 -12.50 17.26 -18.04
N ARG A 450 -13.18 18.03 -18.90
CA ARG A 450 -13.57 17.58 -20.26
C ARG A 450 -12.38 17.29 -21.16
N LYS A 451 -11.34 18.13 -21.05
CA LYS A 451 -10.09 17.93 -21.82
C LYS A 451 -9.36 16.67 -21.38
N ILE A 452 -9.35 16.37 -20.05
CA ILE A 452 -8.77 15.15 -19.51
C ILE A 452 -9.54 13.92 -19.98
N VAL A 453 -10.88 13.94 -19.95
CA VAL A 453 -11.70 12.86 -20.47
C VAL A 453 -11.38 12.57 -21.95
N LYS A 454 -11.32 13.63 -22.77
CA LYS A 454 -10.94 13.47 -24.19
C LYS A 454 -9.52 12.94 -24.37
N TRP A 455 -8.56 13.38 -23.55
CA TRP A 455 -7.18 12.91 -23.59
C TRP A 455 -7.08 11.42 -23.18
N LEU A 456 -7.86 11.00 -22.17
CA LEU A 456 -7.92 9.60 -21.73
C LEU A 456 -8.41 8.65 -22.82
N GLN A 457 -9.23 9.10 -23.76
CA GLN A 457 -9.70 8.31 -24.90
C GLN A 457 -8.64 8.16 -26.01
N GLY A 458 -7.55 8.92 -25.95
CA GLY A 458 -6.42 8.82 -26.89
C GLY A 458 -5.36 7.81 -26.44
N GLU A 459 -4.39 7.52 -27.31
CA GLU A 459 -3.35 6.51 -27.12
C GLU A 459 -2.54 6.73 -25.82
N GLU A 460 -2.09 7.96 -25.56
CA GLU A 460 -1.34 8.28 -24.34
C GLU A 460 -2.19 8.09 -23.06
N GLY A 461 -3.47 8.48 -23.12
CA GLY A 461 -4.39 8.30 -22.00
C GLY A 461 -4.66 6.83 -21.72
N GLN A 462 -4.85 6.02 -22.77
CA GLN A 462 -5.06 4.58 -22.63
C GLN A 462 -3.82 3.87 -22.06
N ARG A 463 -2.62 4.31 -22.41
CA ARG A 463 -1.39 3.83 -21.77
C ARG A 463 -1.39 4.09 -20.26
N ILE A 464 -1.82 5.27 -19.81
CA ILE A 464 -1.92 5.59 -18.38
C ILE A 464 -3.00 4.76 -17.68
N VAL A 465 -4.12 4.47 -18.36
CA VAL A 465 -5.14 3.55 -17.86
C VAL A 465 -4.55 2.16 -17.60
N GLU A 466 -3.78 1.62 -18.56
CA GLU A 466 -3.13 0.31 -18.43
C GLU A 466 -2.05 0.30 -17.33
N GLU A 467 -1.22 1.33 -17.26
CA GLU A 467 -0.22 1.48 -16.20
C GLU A 467 -0.86 1.67 -14.82
N GLY A 468 -2.08 2.19 -14.75
CA GLY A 468 -2.91 2.31 -13.56
C GLY A 468 -3.60 1.01 -13.14
N GLY A 469 -3.41 -0.08 -13.92
CA GLY A 469 -3.88 -1.43 -13.58
C GLY A 469 -5.19 -1.85 -14.25
N PHE A 470 -5.86 -0.95 -14.97
CA PHE A 470 -7.04 -1.26 -15.75
C PHE A 470 -6.68 -1.79 -17.15
N ILE A 471 -7.67 -2.30 -17.85
CA ILE A 471 -7.53 -2.70 -19.24
C ILE A 471 -8.04 -1.55 -20.10
N ALA A 472 -7.31 -1.23 -21.19
CA ALA A 472 -7.72 -0.19 -22.10
C ALA A 472 -9.16 -0.44 -22.63
N ALA A 473 -9.94 0.63 -22.76
CA ALA A 473 -11.33 0.52 -23.24
C ALA A 473 -11.44 0.00 -24.68
N GLY A 474 -10.30 -0.05 -25.41
CA GLY A 474 -10.24 -0.37 -26.84
C GLY A 474 -10.64 0.86 -27.66
N GLY A 475 -9.78 1.34 -28.55
CA GLY A 475 -10.11 2.44 -29.44
C GLY A 475 -11.28 2.02 -30.37
N SER A 476 -12.34 2.83 -30.38
CA SER A 476 -13.43 2.75 -31.35
C SER A 476 -12.95 3.19 -32.71
#